data_0997ed74a3105ea445d33e84efa38338
#
_entry.id   0997ed74a3105ea445d33e84efa38338
#
_cell.length_a   1.000
_cell.length_b   1.000
_cell.length_c   1.000
_cell.angle_alpha   90.00
_cell.angle_beta   90.00
_cell.angle_gamma   90.00
#
_symmetry.space_group_name_H-M   'P 1'
#
loop_
_entity.id
_entity.type
_entity.pdbx_description
1 polymer ?
#
loop_
_entity_poly.entity_id
_entity_poly.type
_entity_poly.pdbx_seq_one_letter_code
_entity_poly.pdbx_strand_id
1 'polypeptide(L)'
;MLCPEEYRKEALRREIRKDIPLTAVVLSALIFLCVLALVMPEYIRSVFLVAAALFAIPLFIILDITVMTIWRKKKWAVSIGSIDEVFLVDEESCPATVAKIRYLSSDGRECIHEHQIQGWGDYEEGCEDKVRQMLAEDKKKYENKILPVFYNPENPVRCLVMTEDISEPQ
;
A
#
# COMPACT_ATOMS: atom_id res chain seq x y z
N MET A 1 8.35 -21.85 0.52
CA MET A 1 7.59 -21.10 -0.51
C MET A 1 6.12 -21.24 -0.18
N LEU A 2 5.45 -20.17 0.21
CA LEU A 2 4.01 -20.20 0.53
C LEU A 2 3.23 -20.51 -0.74
N CYS A 3 2.16 -21.32 -0.61
CA CYS A 3 1.23 -21.57 -1.70
C CYS A 3 0.62 -20.23 -2.18
N PRO A 4 0.41 -20.00 -3.49
CA PRO A 4 -0.15 -18.74 -4.01
C PRO A 4 -1.44 -18.30 -3.32
N GLU A 5 -2.27 -19.24 -2.88
CA GLU A 5 -3.50 -18.94 -2.14
C GLU A 5 -3.24 -18.46 -0.70
N GLU A 6 -2.25 -19.02 -0.03
CA GLU A 6 -1.85 -18.59 1.32
C GLU A 6 -1.25 -17.19 1.28
N TYR A 7 -0.41 -16.95 0.28
CA TYR A 7 0.16 -15.63 0.04
C TYR A 7 -0.93 -14.58 -0.22
N ARG A 8 -1.92 -14.91 -1.05
CA ARG A 8 -3.07 -14.05 -1.31
C ARG A 8 -3.85 -13.72 -0.05
N LYS A 9 -4.10 -14.71 0.81
CA LYS A 9 -4.78 -14.49 2.09
C LYS A 9 -3.98 -13.58 3.02
N GLU A 10 -2.67 -13.76 3.06
CA GLU A 10 -1.78 -12.93 3.89
C GLU A 10 -1.72 -11.49 3.37
N ALA A 11 -1.58 -11.29 2.05
CA ALA A 11 -1.60 -9.98 1.42
C ALA A 11 -2.90 -9.21 1.73
N LEU A 12 -4.05 -9.88 1.60
CA LEU A 12 -5.35 -9.29 1.95
C LEU A 12 -5.47 -8.96 3.44
N ARG A 13 -4.96 -9.82 4.33
CA ARG A 13 -4.95 -9.56 5.77
C ARG A 13 -4.09 -8.35 6.14
N ARG A 14 -2.93 -8.17 5.50
CA ARG A 14 -2.05 -7.03 5.74
C ARG A 14 -2.69 -5.72 5.29
N GLU A 15 -3.33 -5.71 4.13
CA GLU A 15 -4.07 -4.55 3.64
C GLU A 15 -5.19 -4.14 4.61
N ILE A 16 -6.02 -5.10 5.04
CA ILE A 16 -7.06 -4.85 6.03
C ILE A 16 -6.45 -4.31 7.33
N ARG A 17 -5.33 -4.89 7.77
CA ARG A 17 -4.68 -4.50 9.03
C ARG A 17 -4.12 -3.07 9.00
N LYS A 18 -3.74 -2.55 7.83
CA LYS A 18 -3.29 -1.15 7.68
C LYS A 18 -4.41 -0.15 8.01
N ASP A 19 -5.64 -0.47 7.63
CA ASP A 19 -6.79 0.42 7.80
C ASP A 19 -7.45 0.30 9.18
N ILE A 20 -7.22 -0.81 9.90
CA ILE A 20 -7.82 -1.06 11.22
C ILE A 20 -7.57 0.08 12.22
N PRO A 21 -6.33 0.58 12.44
CA PRO A 21 -6.10 1.59 13.45
C PRO A 21 -6.84 2.90 13.16
N LEU A 22 -6.84 3.34 11.90
CA LEU A 22 -7.56 4.54 11.49
C LEU A 22 -9.07 4.37 11.66
N THR A 23 -9.60 3.24 11.20
CA THR A 23 -11.02 2.91 11.32
C THR A 23 -11.45 2.82 12.80
N ALA A 24 -10.63 2.22 13.66
CA ALA A 24 -10.89 2.12 15.08
C ALA A 24 -10.92 3.48 15.78
N VAL A 25 -9.99 4.39 15.43
CA VAL A 25 -9.96 5.75 15.98
C VAL A 25 -11.21 6.53 15.58
N VAL A 26 -11.56 6.52 14.29
CA VAL A 26 -12.76 7.25 13.80
C VAL A 26 -14.04 6.68 14.39
N LEU A 27 -14.15 5.36 14.50
CA LEU A 27 -15.30 4.70 15.12
C LEU A 27 -15.43 5.04 16.60
N SER A 28 -14.32 5.04 17.35
CA SER A 28 -14.30 5.40 18.77
C SER A 28 -14.72 6.85 18.98
N ALA A 29 -14.25 7.79 18.14
CA ALA A 29 -14.66 9.19 18.18
C ALA A 29 -16.16 9.35 17.88
N LEU A 30 -16.69 8.61 16.91
CA LEU A 30 -18.10 8.62 16.57
C LEU A 30 -18.96 8.13 17.75
N ILE A 31 -18.60 7.00 18.35
CA ILE A 31 -19.31 6.45 19.52
C ILE A 31 -19.29 7.46 20.66
N PHE A 32 -18.14 8.06 20.94
CA PHE A 32 -17.98 9.05 22.00
C PHE A 32 -18.90 10.28 21.77
N LEU A 33 -18.94 10.80 20.56
CA LEU A 33 -19.83 11.92 20.20
C LEU A 33 -21.31 11.56 20.33
N CYS A 34 -21.70 10.34 19.94
CA CYS A 34 -23.07 9.86 20.11
C CYS A 34 -23.46 9.75 21.61
N VAL A 35 -22.56 9.22 22.44
CA VAL A 35 -22.80 9.13 23.89
C VAL A 35 -22.93 10.51 24.50
N LEU A 36 -22.06 11.45 24.14
CA LEU A 36 -22.20 12.86 24.59
C LEU A 36 -23.52 13.45 24.17
N ALA A 37 -23.99 13.24 22.95
CA ALA A 37 -25.27 13.74 22.48
C ALA A 37 -26.46 13.21 23.27
N LEU A 38 -26.35 11.98 23.83
CA LEU A 38 -27.40 11.39 24.68
C LEU A 38 -27.46 11.99 26.09
N VAL A 39 -26.31 12.38 26.64
CA VAL A 39 -26.18 12.87 28.01
C VAL A 39 -26.37 14.38 28.13
N MET A 40 -26.08 15.14 27.06
CA MET A 40 -26.10 16.59 27.07
C MET A 40 -27.50 17.17 26.96
N PRO A 41 -27.74 18.39 27.51
CA PRO A 41 -29.00 19.13 27.38
C PRO A 41 -29.37 19.34 25.92
N GLU A 42 -30.71 19.50 25.65
CA GLU A 42 -31.24 19.60 24.27
C GLU A 42 -30.60 20.68 23.41
N TYR A 43 -30.28 21.82 24.02
CA TYR A 43 -29.72 22.99 23.28
C TYR A 43 -28.31 22.75 22.76
N ILE A 44 -27.56 21.77 23.35
CA ILE A 44 -26.20 21.40 22.91
C ILE A 44 -26.23 20.12 22.08
N ARG A 45 -27.24 19.26 22.25
CA ARG A 45 -27.37 17.96 21.60
C ARG A 45 -27.22 18.03 20.07
N SER A 46 -27.82 19.04 19.46
CA SER A 46 -27.76 19.26 18.00
C SER A 46 -26.32 19.43 17.51
N VAL A 47 -25.47 20.10 18.26
CA VAL A 47 -24.05 20.31 17.91
C VAL A 47 -23.30 18.98 17.86
N PHE A 48 -23.51 18.12 18.88
CA PHE A 48 -22.87 16.81 18.92
C PHE A 48 -23.38 15.87 17.83
N LEU A 49 -24.67 15.94 17.46
CA LEU A 49 -25.23 15.17 16.36
C LEU A 49 -24.65 15.60 15.01
N VAL A 50 -24.50 16.90 14.79
CA VAL A 50 -23.85 17.41 13.58
C VAL A 50 -22.39 16.98 13.52
N ALA A 51 -21.66 17.08 14.64
CA ALA A 51 -20.28 16.60 14.71
C ALA A 51 -20.19 15.08 14.43
N ALA A 52 -21.08 14.27 15.02
CA ALA A 52 -21.13 12.84 14.77
C ALA A 52 -21.40 12.52 13.28
N ALA A 53 -22.29 13.25 12.64
CA ALA A 53 -22.58 13.11 11.20
C ALA A 53 -21.33 13.44 10.34
N LEU A 54 -20.58 14.48 10.70
CA LEU A 54 -19.33 14.84 10.02
C LEU A 54 -18.26 13.76 10.15
N PHE A 55 -18.19 13.06 11.28
CA PHE A 55 -17.27 11.91 11.46
C PHE A 55 -17.77 10.64 10.78
N ALA A 56 -19.09 10.47 10.63
CA ALA A 56 -19.65 9.31 9.93
C ALA A 56 -19.33 9.30 8.43
N ILE A 57 -19.26 10.47 7.79
CA ILE A 57 -18.95 10.59 6.35
C ILE A 57 -17.57 9.99 6.01
N PRO A 58 -16.45 10.42 6.63
CA PRO A 58 -15.14 9.85 6.33
C PRO A 58 -15.06 8.36 6.70
N LEU A 59 -15.72 7.93 7.78
CA LEU A 59 -15.79 6.51 8.13
C LEU A 59 -16.44 5.69 7.00
N PHE A 60 -17.54 6.17 6.46
CA PHE A 60 -18.25 5.50 5.36
C PHE A 60 -17.38 5.43 4.10
N ILE A 61 -16.68 6.51 3.78
CA ILE A 61 -15.75 6.56 2.64
C ILE A 61 -14.60 5.57 2.83
N ILE A 62 -14.00 5.51 4.02
CA ILE A 62 -12.90 4.57 4.31
C ILE A 62 -13.39 3.12 4.18
N LEU A 63 -14.54 2.80 4.75
CA LEU A 63 -15.12 1.46 4.66
C LEU A 63 -15.44 1.07 3.22
N ASP A 64 -16.03 1.97 2.44
CA ASP A 64 -16.36 1.71 1.03
C ASP A 64 -15.09 1.47 0.20
N ILE A 65 -14.06 2.31 0.36
CA ILE A 65 -12.77 2.14 -0.31
C ILE A 65 -12.14 0.80 0.09
N THR A 66 -12.13 0.46 1.37
CA THR A 66 -11.54 -0.79 1.87
C THR A 66 -12.28 -2.01 1.32
N VAL A 67 -13.62 -2.02 1.38
CA VAL A 67 -14.45 -3.10 0.85
C VAL A 67 -14.25 -3.26 -0.66
N MET A 68 -14.28 -2.16 -1.41
CA MET A 68 -14.04 -2.17 -2.86
C MET A 68 -12.65 -2.65 -3.22
N THR A 69 -11.65 -2.23 -2.45
CA THR A 69 -10.26 -2.68 -2.64
C THR A 69 -10.12 -4.18 -2.41
N ILE A 70 -10.67 -4.69 -1.31
CA ILE A 70 -10.68 -6.14 -1.00
C ILE A 70 -11.41 -6.91 -2.10
N TRP A 71 -12.58 -6.43 -2.52
CA TRP A 71 -13.38 -7.11 -3.54
C TRP A 71 -12.67 -7.16 -4.89
N ARG A 72 -12.04 -6.07 -5.32
CA ARG A 72 -11.22 -6.02 -6.54
C ARG A 72 -10.01 -6.94 -6.45
N LYS A 73 -9.26 -6.88 -5.34
CA LYS A 73 -8.08 -7.71 -5.12
C LYS A 73 -8.40 -9.21 -4.98
N LYS A 74 -9.61 -9.55 -4.56
CA LYS A 74 -10.05 -10.96 -4.48
C LYS A 74 -10.04 -11.68 -5.84
N LYS A 75 -10.17 -10.94 -6.94
CA LYS A 75 -10.15 -11.47 -8.32
C LYS A 75 -8.75 -11.46 -8.94
N TRP A 76 -7.77 -10.84 -8.28
CA TRP A 76 -6.43 -10.73 -8.81
C TRP A 76 -5.67 -12.06 -8.71
N ALA A 77 -4.76 -12.27 -9.65
CA ALA A 77 -3.89 -13.44 -9.68
C ALA A 77 -2.55 -13.12 -8.98
N VAL A 78 -1.84 -14.16 -8.58
CA VAL A 78 -0.51 -14.06 -8.00
C VAL A 78 0.46 -14.71 -8.97
N SER A 79 1.54 -14.02 -9.29
CA SER A 79 2.68 -14.55 -10.04
C SER A 79 3.96 -14.36 -9.23
N ILE A 80 5.00 -15.04 -9.63
CA ILE A 80 6.35 -14.84 -9.11
C ILE A 80 7.07 -13.91 -10.06
N GLY A 81 7.58 -12.80 -9.52
CA GLY A 81 8.39 -11.83 -10.26
C GLY A 81 9.82 -11.83 -9.78
N SER A 82 10.72 -11.35 -10.62
CA SER A 82 12.12 -11.08 -10.30
C SER A 82 12.39 -9.59 -10.42
N ILE A 83 13.22 -9.06 -9.55
CA ILE A 83 13.74 -7.70 -9.68
C ILE A 83 14.96 -7.77 -10.58
N ASP A 84 14.84 -7.25 -11.79
CA ASP A 84 15.94 -7.26 -12.77
C ASP A 84 16.94 -6.15 -12.51
N GLU A 85 16.44 -4.98 -12.15
CA GLU A 85 17.23 -3.77 -12.03
C GLU A 85 16.66 -2.84 -10.97
N VAL A 86 17.53 -2.18 -10.23
CA VAL A 86 17.17 -1.08 -9.32
C VAL A 86 17.90 0.18 -9.79
N PHE A 87 17.17 1.23 -10.04
CA PHE A 87 17.73 2.47 -10.58
C PHE A 87 17.13 3.70 -9.89
N LEU A 88 17.81 4.82 -10.06
CA LEU A 88 17.37 6.10 -9.55
C LEU A 88 16.55 6.81 -10.61
N VAL A 89 15.38 7.31 -10.23
CA VAL A 89 14.60 8.26 -11.02
C VAL A 89 14.71 9.60 -10.32
N ASP A 90 15.22 10.58 -11.05
CA ASP A 90 15.37 11.96 -10.58
C ASP A 90 14.22 12.78 -11.19
N GLU A 91 13.12 12.90 -10.49
CA GLU A 91 12.00 13.74 -10.88
C GLU A 91 12.06 15.05 -10.07
N GLU A 92 12.49 16.13 -10.72
CA GLU A 92 12.38 17.53 -10.25
C GLU A 92 12.59 17.71 -8.74
N SER A 93 13.78 17.42 -8.24
CA SER A 93 14.20 17.59 -6.84
C SER A 93 13.77 16.49 -5.84
N CYS A 94 13.09 15.46 -6.27
CA CYS A 94 12.70 14.33 -5.41
C CYS A 94 13.17 12.99 -6.00
N PRO A 95 14.45 12.63 -5.84
CA PRO A 95 14.94 11.36 -6.34
C PRO A 95 14.23 10.19 -5.66
N ALA A 96 13.93 9.16 -6.42
CA ALA A 96 13.30 7.94 -5.93
C ALA A 96 14.06 6.70 -6.43
N THR A 97 14.21 5.71 -5.57
CA THR A 97 14.71 4.40 -5.98
C THR A 97 13.55 3.57 -6.53
N VAL A 98 13.70 3.09 -7.75
CA VAL A 98 12.69 2.33 -8.48
C VAL A 98 13.24 0.97 -8.83
N ALA A 99 12.44 -0.09 -8.58
CA ALA A 99 12.75 -1.45 -8.99
C ALA A 99 11.98 -1.80 -10.28
N LYS A 100 12.68 -2.36 -11.24
CA LYS A 100 12.11 -2.95 -12.43
C LYS A 100 11.83 -4.42 -12.19
N ILE A 101 10.56 -4.77 -12.12
CA ILE A 101 10.09 -6.10 -11.75
C ILE A 101 9.53 -6.77 -12.99
N ARG A 102 10.05 -7.96 -13.27
CA ARG A 102 9.61 -8.82 -14.38
C ARG A 102 8.81 -9.99 -13.83
N TYR A 103 7.66 -10.29 -14.42
CA TYR A 103 6.82 -11.43 -14.05
C TYR A 103 6.03 -11.95 -15.25
N LEU A 104 5.54 -13.19 -15.14
CA LEU A 104 4.69 -13.80 -16.13
C LEU A 104 3.22 -13.72 -15.70
N SER A 105 2.38 -13.22 -16.57
CA SER A 105 0.92 -13.27 -16.39
C SER A 105 0.38 -14.68 -16.64
N SER A 106 -0.87 -14.92 -16.23
CA SER A 106 -1.54 -16.22 -16.39
C SER A 106 -1.69 -16.70 -17.83
N ASP A 107 -1.66 -15.78 -18.79
CA ASP A 107 -1.69 -16.04 -20.23
C ASP A 107 -0.28 -16.24 -20.85
N GLY A 108 0.75 -16.29 -20.02
CA GLY A 108 2.13 -16.49 -20.44
C GLY A 108 2.85 -15.24 -20.99
N ARG A 109 2.22 -14.07 -20.92
CA ARG A 109 2.88 -12.83 -21.34
C ARG A 109 3.85 -12.36 -20.27
N GLU A 110 5.00 -11.93 -20.73
CA GLU A 110 5.98 -11.25 -19.88
C GLU A 110 5.52 -9.80 -19.63
N CYS A 111 5.44 -9.44 -18.36
CA CYS A 111 5.06 -8.11 -17.91
C CYS A 111 6.22 -7.49 -17.14
N ILE A 112 6.43 -6.20 -17.35
CA ILE A 112 7.42 -5.40 -16.64
C ILE A 112 6.67 -4.32 -15.89
N HIS A 113 7.01 -4.15 -14.61
CA HIS A 113 6.44 -3.13 -13.75
C HIS A 113 7.55 -2.38 -13.02
N GLU A 114 7.45 -1.06 -13.04
CA GLU A 114 8.32 -0.19 -12.27
C GLU A 114 7.65 0.14 -10.94
N HIS A 115 8.32 -0.22 -9.85
CA HIS A 115 7.82 -0.04 -8.50
C HIS A 115 8.76 0.84 -7.70
N GLN A 116 8.24 1.93 -7.16
CA GLN A 116 9.01 2.80 -6.28
C GLN A 116 9.24 2.10 -4.94
N ILE A 117 10.50 1.86 -4.61
CA ILE A 117 10.91 1.23 -3.34
C ILE A 117 10.96 2.29 -2.24
N GLN A 118 11.62 3.41 -2.52
CA GLN A 118 11.83 4.48 -1.57
C GLN A 118 11.80 5.82 -2.29
N GLY A 119 11.03 6.77 -1.76
CA GLY A 119 11.05 8.17 -2.16
C GLY A 119 11.93 8.96 -1.19
N TRP A 120 12.68 9.88 -1.73
CA TRP A 120 13.56 10.75 -0.98
C TRP A 120 12.86 12.11 -0.91
N GLY A 121 12.68 12.64 0.28
CA GLY A 121 12.13 13.99 0.46
C GLY A 121 13.03 15.08 -0.13
N ASP A 122 12.67 16.35 0.03
CA ASP A 122 13.41 17.51 -0.47
C ASP A 122 14.90 17.39 -0.16
N TYR A 123 15.70 17.38 -1.21
CA TYR A 123 17.15 17.32 -1.11
C TYR A 123 17.75 18.71 -1.02
N GLU A 124 18.59 18.90 -0.01
CA GLU A 124 19.53 20.01 -0.01
C GLU A 124 20.65 19.77 -1.04
N GLU A 125 21.04 20.81 -1.79
CA GLU A 125 22.18 20.75 -2.70
C GLU A 125 23.43 20.21 -1.97
N GLY A 126 24.07 19.20 -2.54
CA GLY A 126 25.29 18.57 -1.99
C GLY A 126 25.10 17.17 -1.40
N CYS A 127 23.91 16.57 -1.50
CA CYS A 127 23.65 15.20 -1.00
C CYS A 127 23.85 14.08 -2.04
N GLU A 128 24.47 14.37 -3.19
CA GLU A 128 24.67 13.39 -4.28
C GLU A 128 25.37 12.08 -3.82
N ASP A 129 26.37 12.20 -2.93
CA ASP A 129 27.10 11.03 -2.44
C ASP A 129 26.21 10.13 -1.57
N LYS A 130 25.34 10.73 -0.76
CA LYS A 130 24.36 9.95 0.02
C LYS A 130 23.40 9.20 -0.89
N VAL A 131 22.89 9.84 -1.94
CA VAL A 131 21.99 9.22 -2.92
C VAL A 131 22.66 8.03 -3.59
N ARG A 132 23.91 8.18 -4.01
CA ARG A 132 24.69 7.09 -4.63
C ARG A 132 24.91 5.94 -3.66
N GLN A 133 25.25 6.24 -2.41
CA GLN A 133 25.44 5.20 -1.38
C GLN A 133 24.15 4.44 -1.14
N MET A 134 23.04 5.12 -0.98
CA MET A 134 21.73 4.51 -0.70
C MET A 134 21.23 3.72 -1.91
N LEU A 135 21.45 4.20 -3.14
CA LEU A 135 21.17 3.41 -4.35
C LEU A 135 22.00 2.13 -4.38
N ALA A 136 23.27 2.19 -3.97
CA ALA A 136 24.13 1.02 -3.90
C ALA A 136 23.65 0.01 -2.85
N GLU A 137 23.14 0.49 -1.70
CA GLU A 137 22.54 -0.34 -0.66
C GLU A 137 21.23 -0.99 -1.15
N ASP A 138 20.36 -0.21 -1.80
CA ASP A 138 19.10 -0.71 -2.37
C ASP A 138 19.38 -1.74 -3.49
N LYS A 139 20.33 -1.49 -4.37
CA LYS A 139 20.77 -2.46 -5.38
C LYS A 139 21.17 -3.77 -4.72
N LYS A 140 22.08 -3.73 -3.77
CA LYS A 140 22.54 -4.91 -3.03
C LYS A 140 21.41 -5.62 -2.31
N LYS A 141 20.42 -4.87 -1.81
CA LYS A 141 19.30 -5.41 -1.05
C LYS A 141 18.22 -6.03 -1.93
N TYR A 142 17.96 -5.48 -3.11
CA TYR A 142 16.78 -5.81 -3.90
C TYR A 142 17.06 -6.44 -5.25
N GLU A 143 18.20 -6.18 -5.92
CA GLU A 143 18.50 -6.79 -7.22
C GLU A 143 18.55 -8.32 -7.14
N ASN A 144 18.02 -8.96 -8.18
CA ASN A 144 17.91 -10.43 -8.31
C ASN A 144 17.04 -11.12 -7.26
N LYS A 145 16.29 -10.36 -6.45
CA LYS A 145 15.35 -10.97 -5.53
C LYS A 145 14.07 -11.40 -6.22
N ILE A 146 13.53 -12.49 -5.72
CA ILE A 146 12.28 -13.06 -6.16
C ILE A 146 11.19 -12.59 -5.19
N LEU A 147 10.10 -12.08 -5.74
CA LEU A 147 8.97 -11.58 -4.96
C LEU A 147 7.65 -11.97 -5.61
N PRO A 148 6.61 -12.10 -4.81
CA PRO A 148 5.29 -12.31 -5.35
C PRO A 148 4.72 -10.99 -5.88
N VAL A 149 4.14 -11.06 -7.07
CA VAL A 149 3.45 -9.97 -7.75
C VAL A 149 1.96 -10.27 -7.80
N PHE A 150 1.18 -9.36 -7.30
CA PHE A 150 -0.27 -9.45 -7.28
C PHE A 150 -0.83 -8.58 -8.40
N TYR A 151 -1.46 -9.15 -9.40
CA TYR A 151 -1.84 -8.43 -10.62
C TYR A 151 -3.29 -8.70 -11.04
N ASN A 152 -3.86 -7.75 -11.79
CA ASN A 152 -5.18 -7.91 -12.38
C ASN A 152 -5.09 -8.78 -13.66
N PRO A 153 -5.74 -9.95 -13.73
CA PRO A 153 -5.69 -10.81 -14.92
C PRO A 153 -6.22 -10.14 -16.20
N GLU A 154 -7.19 -9.22 -16.06
CA GLU A 154 -7.77 -8.49 -17.20
C GLU A 154 -6.84 -7.38 -17.71
N ASN A 155 -5.99 -6.84 -16.83
CA ASN A 155 -5.00 -5.82 -17.17
C ASN A 155 -3.73 -6.06 -16.36
N PRO A 156 -2.81 -6.91 -16.85
CA PRO A 156 -1.62 -7.31 -16.11
C PRO A 156 -0.69 -6.15 -15.72
N VAL A 157 -0.73 -5.04 -16.45
CA VAL A 157 0.06 -3.84 -16.09
C VAL A 157 -0.36 -3.26 -14.73
N ARG A 158 -1.60 -3.50 -14.31
CA ARG A 158 -2.06 -3.14 -12.95
C ARG A 158 -1.65 -4.23 -11.98
N CYS A 159 -0.55 -3.99 -11.29
CA CYS A 159 -0.06 -4.90 -10.27
C CYS A 159 0.23 -4.19 -8.96
N LEU A 160 0.36 -4.97 -7.91
CA LEU A 160 0.80 -4.57 -6.58
C LEU A 160 1.98 -5.44 -6.20
N VAL A 161 2.99 -4.80 -5.69
CA VAL A 161 4.21 -5.44 -5.23
C VAL A 161 4.36 -5.16 -3.74
N MET A 162 4.62 -6.20 -2.98
CA MET A 162 4.89 -6.08 -1.55
C MET A 162 6.39 -6.18 -1.32
N THR A 163 7.05 -5.05 -1.26
CA THR A 163 8.51 -4.98 -1.04
C THR A 163 8.92 -5.47 0.35
N GLU A 164 8.01 -5.46 1.32
CA GLU A 164 8.25 -5.97 2.68
C GLU A 164 8.43 -7.50 2.73
N ASP A 165 7.97 -8.21 1.70
CA ASP A 165 8.03 -9.68 1.61
C ASP A 165 9.19 -10.19 0.76
N ILE A 166 10.16 -9.34 0.47
CA ILE A 166 11.35 -9.75 -0.24
C ILE A 166 12.12 -10.67 0.69
N SER A 167 11.83 -11.96 0.60
CA SER A 167 12.59 -13.00 1.30
C SER A 167 14.01 -13.04 0.74
N GLU A 168 15.01 -13.09 1.62
CA GLU A 168 16.36 -13.41 1.21
C GLU A 168 16.35 -14.76 0.50
N PRO A 169 17.07 -14.92 -0.61
CA PRO A 169 17.25 -16.24 -1.21
C PRO A 169 17.93 -17.15 -0.19
N GLN A 170 17.27 -18.26 0.15
CA GLN A 170 17.85 -19.35 0.93
C GLN A 170 18.85 -20.12 0.08
#